data_d5678c846215617163bafd83bbfe3cd2
#
_entry.id   d5678c846215617163bafd83bbfe3cd2
#
_cell.length_a   1.000
_cell.length_b   1.000
_cell.length_c   1.000
_cell.angle_alpha   90.00
_cell.angle_beta   90.00
_cell.angle_gamma   90.00
#
_symmetry.space_group_name_H-M   'P 1'
#
loop_
_entity.id
_entity.type
_entity.pdbx_description
1 polymer ?
#
loop_
_entity_poly.entity_id
_entity_poly.type
_entity_poly.pdbx_seq_one_letter_code
_entity_poly.pdbx_strand_id
1 'polypeptide(L)'
;MAPRIEQLTPGPSALDMLRDVSIVAKDTPVFLRKVHSRFGDIAQFPVPIPAFSINDVDAVDRVLRTNAKNYTKQTLQYGSLKLVTGEGLLTADGEIWRAHRRALQPAFHRTMQQLVVTAIEESYDHFAAEWRAHTDLEISAAMQHVTLEVVGRSLFGTSLSGSSEVIAEATLKALKVVVAKARMPLPIPLSIPTPNNVRLNSAVKALDAAVAELLAAPSAHPDAFITLLREAHESDPERFDVTAVRDEIVTFIVAGHETVASALTWTLQLLNENPETLARVVAEARSSLNTSDLNDIPLAVAAFAESLRLYPPAWLITRESIDGDELCGVSIPPKSLIIMSPYLLQRTSRWDQPDEFIIDRFLSADSSQLARADYLPFGLGARMCIGRDMALAEGPMLLAKILRDFDIVPTSDWSNVGVTPSVTLHPTRPMNAKFTPVSN
;
A
#
# COMPACT_ATOMS: atom_id res chain seq x y z
N MET A 1 44.02 6.83 1.27
CA MET A 1 43.44 8.13 0.90
C MET A 1 42.02 7.86 0.41
N ALA A 2 41.01 8.15 1.21
CA ALA A 2 39.63 8.01 0.76
C ALA A 2 39.38 9.06 -0.35
N PRO A 3 38.72 8.71 -1.46
CA PRO A 3 38.39 9.70 -2.49
C PRO A 3 37.47 10.74 -1.82
N ARG A 4 37.85 12.02 -1.92
CA ARG A 4 36.95 13.13 -1.64
C ARG A 4 35.79 12.96 -2.61
N ILE A 5 34.61 12.63 -2.07
CA ILE A 5 33.35 12.71 -2.82
C ILE A 5 33.19 14.21 -3.09
N GLU A 6 33.52 14.64 -4.31
CA GLU A 6 33.09 15.94 -4.79
C GLU A 6 31.57 15.97 -4.67
N GLN A 7 31.09 16.95 -3.97
CA GLN A 7 29.65 17.18 -3.76
C GLN A 7 29.05 17.71 -5.06
N LEU A 8 28.86 16.82 -6.05
CA LEU A 8 28.36 17.14 -7.38
C LEU A 8 26.84 17.27 -7.44
N THR A 9 26.13 16.80 -6.40
CA THR A 9 24.66 16.80 -6.37
C THR A 9 24.15 17.76 -5.31
N PRO A 10 23.21 18.65 -5.63
CA PRO A 10 22.59 19.51 -4.63
C PRO A 10 21.80 18.67 -3.62
N GLY A 11 21.78 19.12 -2.37
CA GLY A 11 21.05 18.42 -1.32
C GLY A 11 21.12 19.14 0.03
N PRO A 12 20.36 18.71 1.02
CA PRO A 12 20.39 19.28 2.35
C PRO A 12 21.74 19.03 3.02
N SER A 13 22.25 20.03 3.73
CA SER A 13 23.42 19.87 4.59
C SER A 13 23.08 19.07 5.87
N ALA A 14 24.11 18.59 6.59
CA ALA A 14 23.92 17.95 7.89
C ALA A 14 23.19 18.86 8.90
N LEU A 15 23.42 20.18 8.83
CA LEU A 15 22.72 21.17 9.65
C LEU A 15 21.24 21.30 9.25
N ASP A 16 20.92 21.29 7.95
CA ASP A 16 19.53 21.25 7.47
C ASP A 16 18.81 20.00 7.99
N MET A 17 19.46 18.83 7.95
CA MET A 17 18.91 17.57 8.48
C MET A 17 18.66 17.62 9.98
N LEU A 18 19.57 18.18 10.77
CA LEU A 18 19.38 18.37 12.21
C LEU A 18 18.24 19.35 12.52
N ARG A 19 18.15 20.45 11.78
CA ARG A 19 17.07 21.43 11.90
C ARG A 19 15.71 20.85 11.58
N ASP A 20 15.63 20.01 10.58
CA ASP A 20 14.38 19.43 10.08
C ASP A 20 14.09 18.02 10.68
N VAL A 21 14.87 17.56 11.66
CA VAL A 21 14.75 16.20 12.23
C VAL A 21 13.33 15.87 12.72
N SER A 22 12.63 16.86 13.29
CA SER A 22 11.25 16.69 13.75
C SER A 22 10.27 16.51 12.58
N ILE A 23 10.51 17.17 11.45
CA ILE A 23 9.69 17.04 10.23
C ILE A 23 10.00 15.69 9.59
N VAL A 24 11.26 15.30 9.48
CA VAL A 24 11.66 13.96 8.99
C VAL A 24 10.98 12.85 9.79
N ALA A 25 10.91 13.01 11.12
CA ALA A 25 10.34 12.00 12.00
C ALA A 25 8.81 11.94 11.95
N LYS A 26 8.12 13.08 11.81
CA LYS A 26 6.65 13.18 11.91
C LYS A 26 5.96 13.20 10.56
N ASP A 27 6.54 13.88 9.57
CA ASP A 27 5.95 14.11 8.26
C ASP A 27 7.03 14.04 7.16
N THR A 28 7.52 12.84 6.90
CA THR A 28 8.53 12.60 5.85
C THR A 28 8.06 13.10 4.46
N PRO A 29 6.79 12.97 4.04
CA PRO A 29 6.30 13.54 2.78
C PRO A 29 6.52 15.06 2.68
N VAL A 30 6.19 15.81 3.72
CA VAL A 30 6.42 17.28 3.77
C VAL A 30 7.92 17.59 3.73
N PHE A 31 8.75 16.82 4.43
CA PHE A 31 10.20 16.97 4.36
C PHE A 31 10.74 16.77 2.94
N LEU A 32 10.35 15.68 2.27
CA LEU A 32 10.78 15.40 0.89
C LEU A 32 10.28 16.46 -0.09
N ARG A 33 9.04 16.95 0.07
CA ARG A 33 8.51 18.08 -0.73
C ARG A 33 9.39 19.33 -0.56
N LYS A 34 9.77 19.67 0.67
CA LYS A 34 10.70 20.79 0.96
C LYS A 34 12.07 20.59 0.31
N VAL A 35 12.60 19.36 0.34
CA VAL A 35 13.87 19.03 -0.31
C VAL A 35 13.78 19.25 -1.82
N HIS A 36 12.80 18.69 -2.50
CA HIS A 36 12.65 18.81 -3.95
C HIS A 36 12.28 20.22 -4.40
N SER A 37 11.52 20.99 -3.62
CA SER A 37 11.25 22.41 -3.93
C SER A 37 12.52 23.29 -3.88
N ARG A 38 13.52 22.89 -3.08
CA ARG A 38 14.77 23.65 -2.93
C ARG A 38 15.91 23.16 -3.84
N PHE A 39 15.99 21.85 -4.07
CA PHE A 39 17.13 21.23 -4.72
C PHE A 39 16.83 20.63 -6.11
N GLY A 40 15.55 20.62 -6.53
CA GLY A 40 15.13 20.09 -7.83
C GLY A 40 14.84 18.59 -7.80
N ASP A 41 14.93 17.94 -8.96
CA ASP A 41 14.42 16.59 -9.20
C ASP A 41 15.28 15.48 -8.58
N ILE A 42 16.53 15.77 -8.21
CA ILE A 42 17.41 14.87 -7.49
C ILE A 42 18.10 15.59 -6.34
N ALA A 43 18.15 14.97 -5.18
CA ALA A 43 18.83 15.51 -4.01
C ALA A 43 19.62 14.41 -3.29
N GLN A 44 20.89 14.70 -2.96
CA GLN A 44 21.75 13.81 -2.20
C GLN A 44 21.66 14.12 -0.71
N PHE A 45 21.49 13.09 0.11
CA PHE A 45 21.46 13.22 1.57
C PHE A 45 22.86 13.06 2.21
N PRO A 46 23.16 13.83 3.27
CA PRO A 46 24.45 13.79 3.98
C PRO A 46 24.49 12.63 4.99
N VAL A 47 24.34 11.40 4.50
CA VAL A 47 24.40 10.18 5.32
C VAL A 47 25.61 9.34 4.94
N PRO A 48 26.07 8.40 5.80
CA PRO A 48 27.30 7.63 5.58
C PRO A 48 27.34 6.81 4.29
N ILE A 49 26.17 6.40 3.80
CA ILE A 49 26.03 5.72 2.50
C ILE A 49 25.54 6.70 1.45
N PRO A 50 25.92 6.57 0.16
CA PRO A 50 25.35 7.41 -0.89
C PRO A 50 23.83 7.22 -0.91
N ALA A 51 23.06 8.31 -0.72
CA ALA A 51 21.61 8.27 -0.68
C ALA A 51 21.03 9.44 -1.45
N PHE A 52 20.13 9.13 -2.39
CA PHE A 52 19.52 10.09 -3.30
C PHE A 52 18.01 9.99 -3.24
N SER A 53 17.33 11.14 -3.14
CA SER A 53 15.89 11.21 -3.41
C SER A 53 15.68 11.70 -4.84
N ILE A 54 14.82 11.02 -5.58
CA ILE A 54 14.47 11.40 -6.95
C ILE A 54 12.96 11.68 -7.07
N ASN A 55 12.63 12.75 -7.78
CA ASN A 55 11.26 13.19 -8.08
C ASN A 55 11.07 13.46 -9.59
N ASP A 56 11.83 12.77 -10.42
CA ASP A 56 11.76 12.81 -11.87
C ASP A 56 11.18 11.51 -12.42
N VAL A 57 10.23 11.63 -13.35
CA VAL A 57 9.48 10.48 -13.88
C VAL A 57 10.37 9.55 -14.68
N ASP A 58 11.29 10.09 -15.48
CA ASP A 58 12.16 9.29 -16.37
C ASP A 58 13.22 8.55 -15.54
N ALA A 59 13.75 9.20 -14.50
CA ALA A 59 14.67 8.57 -13.55
C ALA A 59 13.97 7.45 -12.75
N VAL A 60 12.73 7.68 -12.30
CA VAL A 60 11.93 6.65 -11.61
C VAL A 60 11.61 5.48 -12.55
N ASP A 61 11.24 5.76 -13.80
CA ASP A 61 11.04 4.74 -14.83
C ASP A 61 12.30 3.91 -15.06
N ARG A 62 13.47 4.58 -15.12
CA ARG A 62 14.76 3.91 -15.25
C ARG A 62 15.01 2.95 -14.10
N VAL A 63 14.83 3.40 -12.86
CA VAL A 63 15.07 2.58 -11.66
C VAL A 63 14.10 1.41 -11.52
N LEU A 64 12.82 1.62 -11.85
CA LEU A 64 11.78 0.61 -11.60
C LEU A 64 11.50 -0.30 -12.80
N ARG A 65 11.82 0.13 -14.04
CA ARG A 65 11.47 -0.60 -15.26
C ARG A 65 12.67 -0.82 -16.19
N THR A 66 13.23 0.24 -16.78
CA THR A 66 14.15 0.09 -17.91
C THR A 66 15.53 -0.41 -17.50
N ASN A 67 16.01 -0.08 -16.29
CA ASN A 67 17.25 -0.58 -15.69
C ASN A 67 17.01 -1.31 -14.35
N ALA A 68 15.82 -1.87 -14.12
CA ALA A 68 15.42 -2.48 -12.85
C ALA A 68 16.35 -3.63 -12.39
N LYS A 69 17.08 -4.26 -13.31
CA LYS A 69 18.06 -5.31 -12.99
C LYS A 69 19.26 -4.81 -12.18
N ASN A 70 19.56 -3.51 -12.26
CA ASN A 70 20.62 -2.84 -11.50
C ASN A 70 20.17 -2.44 -10.09
N TYR A 71 18.96 -2.79 -9.67
CA TYR A 71 18.40 -2.32 -8.42
C TYR A 71 17.78 -3.45 -7.59
N THR A 72 18.13 -3.47 -6.29
CA THR A 72 17.64 -4.46 -5.32
C THR A 72 16.73 -3.81 -4.28
N LYS A 73 16.06 -4.67 -3.49
CA LYS A 73 15.32 -4.26 -2.28
C LYS A 73 16.14 -4.36 -1.00
N GLN A 74 17.46 -4.43 -1.06
CA GLN A 74 18.34 -4.53 0.11
C GLN A 74 18.50 -3.18 0.82
N THR A 75 17.40 -2.62 1.27
CA THR A 75 17.33 -1.32 1.96
C THR A 75 16.80 -1.48 3.38
N LEU A 76 17.03 -0.48 4.24
CA LEU A 76 16.51 -0.46 5.61
C LEU A 76 14.99 -0.60 5.67
N GLN A 77 14.27 -0.04 4.71
CA GLN A 77 12.81 -0.15 4.62
C GLN A 77 12.39 -1.61 4.49
N TYR A 78 12.90 -2.33 3.48
CA TYR A 78 12.54 -3.73 3.26
C TYR A 78 13.14 -4.66 4.32
N GLY A 79 14.35 -4.39 4.81
CA GLY A 79 14.94 -5.12 5.93
C GLY A 79 14.10 -5.05 7.22
N SER A 80 13.47 -3.89 7.47
CA SER A 80 12.55 -3.75 8.60
C SER A 80 11.22 -4.48 8.37
N LEU A 81 10.69 -4.49 7.13
CA LEU A 81 9.48 -5.23 6.77
C LEU A 81 9.69 -6.75 6.90
N LYS A 82 10.87 -7.26 6.57
CA LYS A 82 11.23 -8.68 6.75
C LYS A 82 11.07 -9.19 8.18
N LEU A 83 11.09 -8.31 9.17
CA LEU A 83 10.84 -8.70 10.58
C LEU A 83 9.40 -9.22 10.78
N VAL A 84 8.49 -8.94 9.86
CA VAL A 84 7.08 -9.37 9.91
C VAL A 84 6.78 -10.34 8.77
N THR A 85 7.09 -9.96 7.54
CA THR A 85 6.73 -10.70 6.32
C THR A 85 7.80 -11.72 5.88
N GLY A 86 8.92 -11.82 6.59
CA GLY A 86 10.01 -12.70 6.19
C GLY A 86 10.51 -12.42 4.77
N GLU A 87 10.81 -13.48 4.02
CA GLU A 87 11.24 -13.44 2.61
C GLU A 87 10.06 -13.63 1.62
N GLY A 88 8.83 -13.20 1.99
CA GLY A 88 7.69 -13.25 1.09
C GLY A 88 7.83 -12.29 -0.10
N LEU A 89 6.91 -12.37 -1.07
CA LEU A 89 6.96 -11.69 -2.37
C LEU A 89 7.21 -10.18 -2.30
N LEU A 90 6.75 -9.53 -1.22
CA LEU A 90 6.96 -8.09 -1.00
C LEU A 90 8.43 -7.75 -0.76
N THR A 91 9.15 -8.58 -0.01
CA THR A 91 10.51 -8.32 0.49
C THR A 91 11.59 -9.15 -0.17
N ALA A 92 11.23 -10.29 -0.78
CA ALA A 92 12.15 -11.16 -1.50
C ALA A 92 12.81 -10.46 -2.70
N ASP A 93 14.01 -10.94 -3.05
CA ASP A 93 14.77 -10.43 -4.19
C ASP A 93 15.37 -11.55 -5.04
N GLY A 94 15.95 -11.19 -6.19
CA GLY A 94 16.67 -12.12 -7.07
C GLY A 94 15.83 -13.32 -7.53
N GLU A 95 16.41 -14.52 -7.40
CA GLU A 95 15.80 -15.77 -7.84
C GLU A 95 14.62 -16.21 -6.95
N ILE A 96 14.68 -15.95 -5.64
CA ILE A 96 13.61 -16.26 -4.69
C ILE A 96 12.34 -15.53 -5.14
N TRP A 97 12.45 -14.20 -5.35
CA TRP A 97 11.31 -13.42 -5.83
C TRP A 97 10.75 -13.92 -7.18
N ARG A 98 11.64 -14.27 -8.14
CA ARG A 98 11.17 -14.74 -9.46
C ARG A 98 10.39 -16.04 -9.36
N ALA A 99 10.84 -16.96 -8.51
CA ALA A 99 10.18 -18.23 -8.27
C ALA A 99 8.80 -18.02 -7.61
N HIS A 100 8.76 -17.25 -6.52
CA HIS A 100 7.52 -16.92 -5.80
C HIS A 100 6.52 -16.19 -6.71
N ARG A 101 6.99 -15.15 -7.44
CA ARG A 101 6.14 -14.43 -8.41
C ARG A 101 5.52 -15.34 -9.45
N ARG A 102 6.31 -16.28 -10.02
CA ARG A 102 5.83 -17.22 -11.05
C ARG A 102 4.81 -18.21 -10.49
N ALA A 103 5.05 -18.76 -9.31
CA ALA A 103 4.16 -19.71 -8.67
C ALA A 103 2.81 -19.08 -8.29
N LEU A 104 2.82 -17.83 -7.81
CA LEU A 104 1.63 -17.17 -7.27
C LEU A 104 0.87 -16.31 -8.28
N GLN A 105 1.50 -15.95 -9.42
CA GLN A 105 0.87 -15.12 -10.46
C GLN A 105 -0.50 -15.64 -10.95
N PRO A 106 -0.73 -16.94 -11.11
CA PRO A 106 -2.02 -17.45 -11.58
C PRO A 106 -3.21 -17.08 -10.70
N ALA A 107 -3.03 -16.96 -9.36
CA ALA A 107 -4.07 -16.54 -8.43
C ALA A 107 -4.61 -15.11 -8.68
N PHE A 108 -3.91 -14.33 -9.52
CA PHE A 108 -4.27 -12.94 -9.83
C PHE A 108 -4.64 -12.74 -11.30
N HIS A 109 -4.88 -13.82 -12.04
CA HIS A 109 -5.33 -13.73 -13.43
C HIS A 109 -6.81 -13.34 -13.50
N ARG A 110 -7.21 -12.84 -14.69
CA ARG A 110 -8.61 -12.42 -14.96
C ARG A 110 -9.64 -13.53 -14.75
N THR A 111 -9.25 -14.78 -14.87
CA THR A 111 -10.12 -15.94 -14.59
C THR A 111 -10.59 -15.98 -13.14
N MET A 112 -9.85 -15.35 -12.22
CA MET A 112 -10.20 -15.25 -10.80
C MET A 112 -11.12 -14.07 -10.46
N GLN A 113 -11.45 -13.20 -11.44
CA GLN A 113 -12.27 -12.01 -11.19
C GLN A 113 -13.62 -12.34 -10.56
N GLN A 114 -14.29 -13.40 -11.03
CA GLN A 114 -15.59 -13.78 -10.47
C GLN A 114 -15.48 -14.19 -8.99
N LEU A 115 -14.43 -14.91 -8.62
CA LEU A 115 -14.19 -15.27 -7.22
C LEU A 115 -13.95 -14.02 -6.35
N VAL A 116 -13.19 -13.06 -6.87
CA VAL A 116 -12.94 -11.79 -6.19
C VAL A 116 -14.25 -10.99 -6.03
N VAL A 117 -15.06 -10.89 -7.09
CA VAL A 117 -16.38 -10.21 -7.03
C VAL A 117 -17.27 -10.85 -5.98
N THR A 118 -17.41 -12.18 -5.99
CA THR A 118 -18.21 -12.91 -4.98
C THR A 118 -17.67 -12.65 -3.56
N ALA A 119 -16.36 -12.69 -3.37
CA ALA A 119 -15.74 -12.40 -2.07
C ALA A 119 -16.04 -10.98 -1.58
N ILE A 120 -16.02 -9.98 -2.50
CA ILE A 120 -16.36 -8.59 -2.18
C ILE A 120 -17.83 -8.48 -1.76
N GLU A 121 -18.75 -9.12 -2.51
CA GLU A 121 -20.19 -9.09 -2.22
C GLU A 121 -20.49 -9.71 -0.84
N GLU A 122 -20.02 -10.93 -0.59
CA GLU A 122 -20.24 -11.61 0.67
C GLU A 122 -19.62 -10.86 1.86
N SER A 123 -18.41 -10.30 1.69
CA SER A 123 -17.77 -9.50 2.74
C SER A 123 -18.54 -8.22 3.03
N TYR A 124 -18.96 -7.52 1.97
CA TYR A 124 -19.78 -6.32 2.12
C TYR A 124 -21.10 -6.61 2.84
N ASP A 125 -21.82 -7.64 2.41
CA ASP A 125 -23.12 -7.99 3.00
C ASP A 125 -23.00 -8.32 4.49
N HIS A 126 -21.94 -9.03 4.88
CA HIS A 126 -21.64 -9.33 6.27
C HIS A 126 -21.45 -8.05 7.09
N PHE A 127 -20.56 -7.15 6.68
CA PHE A 127 -20.28 -5.92 7.43
C PHE A 127 -21.39 -4.87 7.29
N ALA A 128 -22.10 -4.80 6.17
CA ALA A 128 -23.26 -3.91 6.03
C ALA A 128 -24.37 -4.25 7.04
N ALA A 129 -24.57 -5.53 7.34
CA ALA A 129 -25.52 -5.95 8.39
C ALA A 129 -25.06 -5.47 9.77
N GLU A 130 -23.77 -5.58 10.08
CA GLU A 130 -23.18 -5.09 11.33
C GLU A 130 -23.28 -3.55 11.42
N TRP A 131 -22.96 -2.82 10.34
CA TRP A 131 -23.01 -1.36 10.30
C TRP A 131 -24.45 -0.81 10.43
N ARG A 132 -25.49 -1.58 10.02
CA ARG A 132 -26.89 -1.22 10.29
C ARG A 132 -27.23 -1.35 11.78
N ALA A 133 -26.60 -2.27 12.50
CA ALA A 133 -26.79 -2.46 13.93
C ALA A 133 -25.97 -1.48 14.77
N HIS A 134 -24.76 -1.15 14.31
CA HIS A 134 -23.79 -0.27 14.97
C HIS A 134 -23.40 0.86 14.04
N THR A 135 -24.14 1.96 14.10
CA THR A 135 -24.03 3.03 13.09
C THR A 135 -22.85 3.99 13.28
N ASP A 136 -22.28 4.09 14.49
CA ASP A 136 -21.11 4.95 14.76
C ASP A 136 -19.82 4.15 14.53
N LEU A 137 -19.09 4.50 13.48
CA LEU A 137 -17.90 3.79 13.02
C LEU A 137 -16.67 4.69 12.98
N GLU A 138 -15.51 4.12 13.30
CA GLU A 138 -14.22 4.68 12.89
C GLU A 138 -13.90 4.13 11.50
N ILE A 139 -13.74 5.04 10.53
CA ILE A 139 -13.69 4.68 9.10
C ILE A 139 -12.51 3.78 8.78
N SER A 140 -11.31 4.09 9.29
CA SER A 140 -10.13 3.27 8.98
C SER A 140 -10.27 1.85 9.50
N ALA A 141 -10.83 1.66 10.71
CA ALA A 141 -11.08 0.34 11.26
C ALA A 141 -12.15 -0.42 10.48
N ALA A 142 -13.27 0.25 10.12
CA ALA A 142 -14.32 -0.37 9.32
C ALA A 142 -13.80 -0.83 7.95
N MET A 143 -12.98 -0.01 7.28
CA MET A 143 -12.37 -0.38 6.00
C MET A 143 -11.36 -1.52 6.16
N GLN A 144 -10.57 -1.53 7.24
CA GLN A 144 -9.64 -2.64 7.52
C GLN A 144 -10.35 -3.98 7.71
N HIS A 145 -11.46 -4.00 8.45
CA HIS A 145 -12.21 -5.23 8.69
C HIS A 145 -12.82 -5.79 7.40
N VAL A 146 -13.51 -4.97 6.60
CA VAL A 146 -14.13 -5.45 5.36
C VAL A 146 -13.09 -5.89 4.33
N THR A 147 -11.98 -5.17 4.16
CA THR A 147 -10.92 -5.55 3.20
C THR A 147 -10.15 -6.79 3.65
N LEU A 148 -9.96 -7.00 4.96
CA LEU A 148 -9.37 -8.22 5.48
C LEU A 148 -10.27 -9.44 5.22
N GLU A 149 -11.59 -9.29 5.34
CA GLU A 149 -12.54 -10.34 5.00
C GLU A 149 -12.52 -10.67 3.50
N VAL A 150 -12.42 -9.64 2.63
CA VAL A 150 -12.24 -9.85 1.17
C VAL A 150 -10.97 -10.65 0.88
N VAL A 151 -9.86 -10.34 1.54
CA VAL A 151 -8.60 -11.11 1.43
C VAL A 151 -8.80 -12.55 1.91
N GLY A 152 -9.46 -12.75 3.05
CA GLY A 152 -9.75 -14.09 3.57
C GLY A 152 -10.51 -14.95 2.57
N ARG A 153 -11.61 -14.42 2.05
CA ARG A 153 -12.49 -15.13 1.10
C ARG A 153 -11.85 -15.34 -0.26
N SER A 154 -11.23 -14.30 -0.82
CA SER A 154 -10.70 -14.34 -2.19
C SER A 154 -9.38 -15.11 -2.31
N LEU A 155 -8.44 -14.93 -1.38
CA LEU A 155 -7.11 -15.53 -1.46
C LEU A 155 -7.01 -16.85 -0.68
N PHE A 156 -7.67 -16.93 0.47
CA PHE A 156 -7.57 -18.08 1.36
C PHE A 156 -8.80 -19.00 1.32
N GLY A 157 -9.89 -18.56 0.67
CA GLY A 157 -11.13 -19.33 0.55
C GLY A 157 -11.88 -19.51 1.87
N THR A 158 -11.64 -18.65 2.86
CA THR A 158 -12.27 -18.72 4.18
C THR A 158 -12.59 -17.35 4.73
N SER A 159 -13.62 -17.27 5.58
CA SER A 159 -13.92 -16.05 6.32
C SER A 159 -12.89 -15.82 7.42
N LEU A 160 -12.46 -14.57 7.57
CA LEU A 160 -11.60 -14.10 8.66
C LEU A 160 -12.37 -13.25 9.68
N SER A 161 -13.68 -13.09 9.54
CA SER A 161 -14.49 -12.19 10.40
C SER A 161 -14.35 -12.51 11.89
N GLY A 162 -14.24 -13.79 12.28
CA GLY A 162 -14.04 -14.22 13.67
C GLY A 162 -12.68 -13.86 14.28
N SER A 163 -11.67 -13.58 13.46
CA SER A 163 -10.30 -13.22 13.88
C SER A 163 -9.83 -11.88 13.28
N SER A 164 -10.70 -11.18 12.55
CA SER A 164 -10.33 -9.96 11.79
C SER A 164 -9.78 -8.86 12.69
N GLU A 165 -10.37 -8.61 13.84
CA GLU A 165 -9.91 -7.60 14.80
C GLU A 165 -8.49 -7.92 15.31
N VAL A 166 -8.24 -9.17 15.66
CA VAL A 166 -6.94 -9.64 16.17
C VAL A 166 -5.86 -9.51 15.10
N ILE A 167 -6.17 -9.92 13.85
CA ILE A 167 -5.23 -9.87 12.73
C ILE A 167 -4.96 -8.40 12.33
N ALA A 168 -5.98 -7.57 12.20
CA ALA A 168 -5.84 -6.16 11.87
C ALA A 168 -5.02 -5.42 12.95
N GLU A 169 -5.32 -5.62 14.23
CA GLU A 169 -4.58 -5.02 15.34
C GLU A 169 -3.12 -5.51 15.38
N ALA A 170 -2.88 -6.82 15.18
CA ALA A 170 -1.53 -7.38 15.13
C ALA A 170 -0.73 -6.78 13.96
N THR A 171 -1.35 -6.66 12.78
CA THR A 171 -0.73 -6.04 11.60
C THR A 171 -0.33 -4.59 11.89
N LEU A 172 -1.26 -3.76 12.37
CA LEU A 172 -0.98 -2.36 12.70
C LEU A 172 0.11 -2.20 13.77
N LYS A 173 0.09 -3.04 14.80
CA LYS A 173 1.14 -3.04 15.85
C LYS A 173 2.51 -3.39 15.27
N ALA A 174 2.57 -4.43 14.42
CA ALA A 174 3.79 -4.85 13.76
C ALA A 174 4.35 -3.74 12.85
N LEU A 175 3.51 -3.16 11.99
CA LEU A 175 3.91 -2.10 11.05
C LEU A 175 4.38 -0.82 11.75
N LYS A 176 3.75 -0.41 12.86
CA LYS A 176 4.22 0.72 13.69
C LYS A 176 5.63 0.48 14.22
N VAL A 177 5.93 -0.72 14.70
CA VAL A 177 7.28 -1.07 15.20
C VAL A 177 8.28 -1.13 14.05
N VAL A 178 7.91 -1.69 12.89
CA VAL A 178 8.74 -1.74 11.68
C VAL A 178 9.18 -0.34 11.27
N VAL A 179 8.26 0.62 11.21
CA VAL A 179 8.58 2.02 10.87
C VAL A 179 9.49 2.66 11.91
N ALA A 180 9.22 2.43 13.21
CA ALA A 180 10.06 2.93 14.27
C ALA A 180 11.50 2.39 14.16
N LYS A 181 11.66 1.11 13.82
CA LYS A 181 12.99 0.48 13.61
C LYS A 181 13.68 1.01 12.35
N ALA A 182 12.96 1.18 11.25
CA ALA A 182 13.53 1.73 10.01
C ALA A 182 14.07 3.17 10.16
N ARG A 183 13.55 3.92 11.15
CA ARG A 183 14.01 5.29 11.48
C ARG A 183 15.15 5.34 12.50
N MET A 184 15.52 4.20 13.10
CA MET A 184 16.60 4.15 14.11
C MET A 184 17.95 4.10 13.42
N PRO A 185 18.91 4.97 13.78
CA PRO A 185 20.25 4.97 13.20
C PRO A 185 21.04 3.69 13.53
N LEU A 186 20.73 3.05 14.65
CA LEU A 186 21.33 1.77 15.07
C LEU A 186 20.21 0.79 15.44
N PRO A 187 20.03 -0.30 14.68
CA PRO A 187 18.99 -1.28 14.97
C PRO A 187 19.30 -2.03 16.28
N ILE A 188 18.34 -2.02 17.21
CA ILE A 188 18.42 -2.81 18.44
C ILE A 188 18.06 -4.26 18.09
N PRO A 189 18.92 -5.27 18.44
CA PRO A 189 18.61 -6.67 18.21
C PRO A 189 17.28 -7.10 18.82
N LEU A 190 16.55 -7.99 18.15
CA LEU A 190 15.24 -8.48 18.62
C LEU A 190 15.32 -9.28 19.91
N SER A 191 16.49 -9.85 20.25
CA SER A 191 16.74 -10.57 21.49
C SER A 191 16.69 -9.69 22.74
N ILE A 192 16.87 -8.36 22.59
CA ILE A 192 16.77 -7.43 23.71
C ILE A 192 15.27 -7.10 23.94
N PRO A 193 14.71 -7.34 25.14
CA PRO A 193 13.28 -7.19 25.41
C PRO A 193 12.87 -5.71 25.60
N THR A 194 13.08 -4.88 24.58
CA THR A 194 12.54 -3.52 24.59
C THR A 194 11.02 -3.55 24.43
N PRO A 195 10.28 -2.51 24.86
CA PRO A 195 8.83 -2.46 24.66
C PRO A 195 8.40 -2.67 23.18
N ASN A 196 9.17 -2.13 22.23
CA ASN A 196 8.91 -2.31 20.82
C ASN A 196 9.17 -3.75 20.34
N ASN A 197 10.26 -4.38 20.82
CA ASN A 197 10.56 -5.78 20.46
C ASN A 197 9.51 -6.73 21.05
N VAL A 198 9.05 -6.49 22.29
CA VAL A 198 7.97 -7.29 22.91
C VAL A 198 6.65 -7.14 22.11
N ARG A 199 6.29 -5.91 21.74
CA ARG A 199 5.10 -5.64 20.89
C ARG A 199 5.19 -6.34 19.53
N LEU A 200 6.36 -6.25 18.87
CA LEU A 200 6.57 -6.92 17.58
C LEU A 200 6.46 -8.44 17.71
N ASN A 201 7.12 -9.04 18.70
CA ASN A 201 7.07 -10.48 18.92
C ASN A 201 5.65 -10.97 19.23
N SER A 202 4.86 -10.19 19.99
CA SER A 202 3.46 -10.52 20.26
C SER A 202 2.60 -10.44 18.98
N ALA A 203 2.81 -9.41 18.16
CA ALA A 203 2.10 -9.24 16.91
C ALA A 203 2.44 -10.35 15.89
N VAL A 204 3.73 -10.68 15.75
CA VAL A 204 4.16 -11.79 14.87
C VAL A 204 3.56 -13.11 15.32
N LYS A 205 3.53 -13.42 16.63
CA LYS A 205 2.87 -14.63 17.13
C LYS A 205 1.37 -14.69 16.81
N ALA A 206 0.68 -13.57 16.87
CA ALA A 206 -0.74 -13.52 16.50
C ALA A 206 -0.94 -13.79 15.00
N LEU A 207 -0.08 -13.23 14.14
CA LEU A 207 -0.08 -13.52 12.70
C LEU A 207 0.28 -14.99 12.42
N ASP A 208 1.24 -15.57 13.13
CA ASP A 208 1.60 -16.98 12.98
C ASP A 208 0.45 -17.91 13.37
N ALA A 209 -0.34 -17.55 14.40
CA ALA A 209 -1.54 -18.29 14.77
C ALA A 209 -2.61 -18.24 13.65
N ALA A 210 -2.83 -17.07 13.06
CA ALA A 210 -3.73 -16.92 11.91
C ALA A 210 -3.25 -17.74 10.69
N VAL A 211 -1.95 -17.77 10.43
CA VAL A 211 -1.36 -18.64 9.38
C VAL A 211 -1.68 -20.11 9.64
N ALA A 212 -1.53 -20.57 10.88
CA ALA A 212 -1.82 -21.96 11.24
C ALA A 212 -3.31 -22.31 11.01
N GLU A 213 -4.23 -21.41 11.34
CA GLU A 213 -5.66 -21.57 11.07
C GLU A 213 -5.96 -21.64 9.57
N LEU A 214 -5.36 -20.76 8.77
CA LEU A 214 -5.52 -20.73 7.32
C LEU A 214 -4.96 -22.01 6.64
N LEU A 215 -3.84 -22.51 7.13
CA LEU A 215 -3.27 -23.77 6.60
C LEU A 215 -4.09 -25.00 6.98
N ALA A 216 -4.81 -24.96 8.12
CA ALA A 216 -5.69 -26.04 8.53
C ALA A 216 -7.06 -26.01 7.83
N ALA A 217 -7.49 -24.87 7.29
CA ALA A 217 -8.74 -24.73 6.58
C ALA A 217 -8.74 -25.52 5.24
N PRO A 218 -9.85 -26.17 4.87
CA PRO A 218 -9.98 -26.81 3.56
C PRO A 218 -9.94 -25.75 2.46
N SER A 219 -9.21 -26.06 1.37
CA SER A 219 -9.19 -25.17 0.20
C SER A 219 -10.48 -25.29 -0.59
N ALA A 220 -11.11 -24.16 -0.90
CA ALA A 220 -12.40 -24.14 -1.59
C ALA A 220 -12.28 -24.09 -3.13
N HIS A 221 -11.15 -23.66 -3.68
CA HIS A 221 -10.98 -23.45 -5.12
C HIS A 221 -9.56 -23.85 -5.56
N PRO A 222 -9.40 -24.57 -6.72
CA PRO A 222 -8.09 -25.03 -7.19
C PRO A 222 -7.13 -23.88 -7.51
N ASP A 223 -7.62 -22.77 -8.05
CA ASP A 223 -6.77 -21.61 -8.41
C ASP A 223 -6.66 -20.58 -7.28
N ALA A 224 -7.22 -20.85 -6.08
CA ALA A 224 -7.04 -19.95 -4.94
C ALA A 224 -5.56 -19.87 -4.55
N PHE A 225 -5.13 -18.67 -4.11
CA PHE A 225 -3.75 -18.43 -3.68
C PHE A 225 -3.22 -19.51 -2.72
N ILE A 226 -4.02 -19.89 -1.73
CA ILE A 226 -3.62 -20.90 -0.74
C ILE A 226 -3.40 -22.29 -1.35
N THR A 227 -4.17 -22.64 -2.39
CA THR A 227 -4.01 -23.92 -3.12
C THR A 227 -2.71 -23.91 -3.92
N LEU A 228 -2.47 -22.86 -4.70
CA LEU A 228 -1.23 -22.69 -5.47
C LEU A 228 0.01 -22.70 -4.56
N LEU A 229 -0.10 -22.11 -3.37
CA LEU A 229 1.00 -22.11 -2.41
C LEU A 229 1.28 -23.50 -1.83
N ARG A 230 0.24 -24.29 -1.55
CA ARG A 230 0.40 -25.71 -1.15
C ARG A 230 1.01 -26.55 -2.26
N GLU A 231 0.55 -26.40 -3.51
CA GLU A 231 1.13 -27.08 -4.66
C GLU A 231 2.59 -26.71 -4.89
N ALA A 232 2.95 -25.43 -4.70
CA ALA A 232 4.34 -24.98 -4.78
C ALA A 232 5.21 -25.64 -3.69
N HIS A 233 4.68 -25.76 -2.46
CA HIS A 233 5.36 -26.46 -1.36
C HIS A 233 5.56 -27.96 -1.66
N GLU A 234 4.56 -28.63 -2.20
CA GLU A 234 4.63 -30.05 -2.53
C GLU A 234 5.59 -30.33 -3.70
N SER A 235 5.62 -29.44 -4.71
CA SER A 235 6.43 -29.61 -5.92
C SER A 235 7.89 -29.18 -5.76
N ASP A 236 8.19 -28.19 -4.90
CA ASP A 236 9.54 -27.65 -4.66
C ASP A 236 9.70 -27.26 -3.18
N PRO A 237 9.78 -28.28 -2.26
CA PRO A 237 9.83 -28.03 -0.81
C PRO A 237 11.15 -27.40 -0.34
N GLU A 238 12.20 -27.39 -1.17
CA GLU A 238 13.45 -26.69 -0.87
C GLU A 238 13.28 -25.16 -1.01
N ARG A 239 12.50 -24.73 -1.99
CA ARG A 239 12.27 -23.30 -2.29
C ARG A 239 11.03 -22.75 -1.61
N PHE A 240 10.01 -23.56 -1.43
CA PHE A 240 8.77 -23.24 -0.72
C PHE A 240 8.66 -24.06 0.57
N ASP A 241 9.65 -23.95 1.46
CA ASP A 241 9.59 -24.60 2.77
C ASP A 241 8.46 -24.00 3.64
N VAL A 242 8.23 -24.57 4.80
CA VAL A 242 7.19 -24.11 5.73
C VAL A 242 7.35 -22.63 6.09
N THR A 243 8.60 -22.14 6.16
CA THR A 243 8.90 -20.73 6.43
C THR A 243 8.48 -19.84 5.27
N ALA A 244 8.82 -20.23 4.03
CA ALA A 244 8.43 -19.52 2.82
C ALA A 244 6.90 -19.45 2.67
N VAL A 245 6.20 -20.57 2.94
CA VAL A 245 4.73 -20.63 2.94
C VAL A 245 4.14 -19.66 3.95
N ARG A 246 4.63 -19.67 5.20
CA ARG A 246 4.24 -18.73 6.25
C ARG A 246 4.47 -17.28 5.81
N ASP A 247 5.64 -16.98 5.26
CA ASP A 247 6.04 -15.64 4.86
C ASP A 247 5.15 -15.09 3.73
N GLU A 248 4.74 -15.93 2.78
CA GLU A 248 3.78 -15.54 1.75
C GLU A 248 2.40 -15.26 2.32
N ILE A 249 1.86 -16.11 3.19
CA ILE A 249 0.55 -15.89 3.80
C ILE A 249 0.53 -14.57 4.58
N VAL A 250 1.53 -14.32 5.43
CA VAL A 250 1.64 -13.05 6.18
C VAL A 250 1.81 -11.87 5.23
N THR A 251 2.61 -12.01 4.17
CA THR A 251 2.78 -10.97 3.16
C THR A 251 1.44 -10.58 2.54
N PHE A 252 0.62 -11.54 2.14
CA PHE A 252 -0.66 -11.28 1.50
C PHE A 252 -1.75 -10.80 2.48
N ILE A 253 -1.73 -11.26 3.74
CA ILE A 253 -2.56 -10.67 4.79
C ILE A 253 -2.23 -9.19 4.94
N VAL A 254 -0.95 -8.84 5.15
CA VAL A 254 -0.52 -7.46 5.41
C VAL A 254 -0.75 -6.56 4.18
N ALA A 255 -0.31 -7.00 3.00
CA ALA A 255 -0.36 -6.18 1.79
C ALA A 255 -1.77 -6.07 1.20
N GLY A 256 -2.61 -7.09 1.35
CA GLY A 256 -3.92 -7.15 0.72
C GLY A 256 -4.95 -6.23 1.36
N HIS A 257 -5.08 -6.23 2.69
CA HIS A 257 -6.12 -5.45 3.34
C HIS A 257 -5.72 -4.01 3.66
N GLU A 258 -4.52 -3.80 4.20
CA GLU A 258 -4.06 -2.50 4.71
C GLU A 258 -4.02 -1.42 3.62
N THR A 259 -3.64 -1.79 2.40
CA THR A 259 -3.51 -0.84 1.29
C THR A 259 -4.86 -0.39 0.74
N VAL A 260 -5.80 -1.31 0.54
CA VAL A 260 -7.16 -0.97 0.04
C VAL A 260 -7.95 -0.24 1.13
N ALA A 261 -7.83 -0.64 2.40
CA ALA A 261 -8.43 0.08 3.53
C ALA A 261 -7.97 1.53 3.62
N SER A 262 -6.65 1.76 3.51
CA SER A 262 -6.07 3.11 3.48
C SER A 262 -6.63 3.92 2.30
N ALA A 263 -6.67 3.34 1.09
CA ALA A 263 -7.19 4.01 -0.09
C ALA A 263 -8.68 4.37 0.05
N LEU A 264 -9.52 3.47 0.56
CA LEU A 264 -10.94 3.73 0.82
C LEU A 264 -11.14 4.82 1.87
N THR A 265 -10.35 4.78 2.95
CA THR A 265 -10.39 5.81 4.01
C THR A 265 -10.14 7.20 3.42
N TRP A 266 -9.10 7.35 2.60
CA TRP A 266 -8.80 8.62 1.94
C TRP A 266 -9.81 9.00 0.86
N THR A 267 -10.38 8.02 0.16
CA THR A 267 -11.44 8.29 -0.83
C THR A 267 -12.67 8.88 -0.18
N LEU A 268 -13.11 8.32 0.96
CA LEU A 268 -14.26 8.83 1.71
C LEU A 268 -13.99 10.23 2.29
N GLN A 269 -12.77 10.47 2.78
CA GLN A 269 -12.36 11.80 3.25
C GLN A 269 -12.38 12.84 2.13
N LEU A 270 -11.78 12.52 0.97
CA LEU A 270 -11.75 13.42 -0.19
C LEU A 270 -13.15 13.71 -0.74
N LEU A 271 -14.01 12.71 -0.80
CA LEU A 271 -15.41 12.90 -1.20
C LEU A 271 -16.15 13.80 -0.22
N ASN A 272 -15.93 13.65 1.09
CA ASN A 272 -16.53 14.52 2.11
C ASN A 272 -16.08 15.99 1.97
N GLU A 273 -14.82 16.23 1.60
CA GLU A 273 -14.31 17.60 1.34
C GLU A 273 -14.81 18.17 0.00
N ASN A 274 -15.37 17.33 -0.89
CA ASN A 274 -15.84 17.70 -2.22
C ASN A 274 -17.32 17.33 -2.43
N PRO A 275 -18.27 18.06 -1.81
CA PRO A 275 -19.68 17.67 -1.73
C PRO A 275 -20.37 17.57 -3.10
N GLU A 276 -19.97 18.35 -4.10
CA GLU A 276 -20.51 18.25 -5.47
C GLU A 276 -20.09 16.92 -6.13
N THR A 277 -18.82 16.52 -5.95
CA THR A 277 -18.31 15.23 -6.44
C THR A 277 -18.97 14.08 -5.68
N LEU A 278 -19.10 14.19 -4.35
CA LEU A 278 -19.81 13.20 -3.54
C LEU A 278 -21.23 12.98 -4.05
N ALA A 279 -21.98 14.06 -4.30
CA ALA A 279 -23.35 13.96 -4.80
C ALA A 279 -23.44 13.23 -6.15
N ARG A 280 -22.48 13.46 -7.07
CA ARG A 280 -22.38 12.75 -8.35
C ARG A 280 -22.15 11.24 -8.14
N VAL A 281 -21.17 10.87 -7.30
CA VAL A 281 -20.82 9.46 -7.02
C VAL A 281 -21.96 8.75 -6.30
N VAL A 282 -22.62 9.40 -5.35
CA VAL A 282 -23.80 8.85 -4.65
C VAL A 282 -24.96 8.62 -5.61
N ALA A 283 -25.25 9.59 -6.51
CA ALA A 283 -26.30 9.45 -7.50
C ALA A 283 -26.05 8.27 -8.45
N GLU A 284 -24.80 8.08 -8.91
CA GLU A 284 -24.42 6.92 -9.70
C GLU A 284 -24.62 5.61 -8.89
N ALA A 285 -24.07 5.52 -7.69
CA ALA A 285 -24.14 4.32 -6.87
C ALA A 285 -25.59 3.88 -6.59
N ARG A 286 -26.50 4.84 -6.36
CA ARG A 286 -27.92 4.60 -6.09
C ARG A 286 -28.75 4.30 -7.33
N SER A 287 -28.32 4.75 -8.51
CA SER A 287 -28.99 4.46 -9.79
C SER A 287 -28.42 3.24 -10.51
N SER A 288 -27.25 2.76 -10.12
CA SER A 288 -26.59 1.61 -10.73
C SER A 288 -27.41 0.32 -10.53
N LEU A 289 -27.60 -0.41 -11.62
CA LEU A 289 -28.26 -1.73 -11.58
C LEU A 289 -27.35 -2.80 -10.99
N ASN A 290 -26.04 -2.64 -11.11
CA ASN A 290 -25.06 -3.60 -10.60
C ASN A 290 -23.78 -2.91 -10.13
N THR A 291 -23.67 -2.59 -8.84
CA THR A 291 -22.46 -2.02 -8.24
C THR A 291 -21.26 -2.97 -8.23
N SER A 292 -21.43 -4.20 -8.68
CA SER A 292 -20.34 -5.17 -8.87
C SER A 292 -19.81 -5.22 -10.30
N ASP A 293 -20.36 -4.42 -11.22
CA ASP A 293 -19.78 -4.17 -12.55
C ASP A 293 -19.13 -2.79 -12.59
N LEU A 294 -17.83 -2.75 -12.81
CA LEU A 294 -17.07 -1.49 -12.86
C LEU A 294 -17.53 -0.55 -14.00
N ASN A 295 -18.15 -1.08 -15.04
CA ASN A 295 -18.70 -0.28 -16.13
C ASN A 295 -19.96 0.49 -15.69
N ASP A 296 -20.68 0.00 -14.68
CA ASP A 296 -21.89 0.61 -14.15
C ASP A 296 -21.59 1.65 -13.05
N ILE A 297 -20.31 1.77 -12.61
CA ILE A 297 -19.87 2.66 -11.54
C ILE A 297 -18.62 3.49 -11.92
N PRO A 298 -18.55 4.09 -13.11
CA PRO A 298 -17.35 4.80 -13.58
C PRO A 298 -16.93 5.97 -12.69
N LEU A 299 -17.86 6.68 -12.01
CA LEU A 299 -17.50 7.76 -11.09
C LEU A 299 -16.85 7.23 -9.82
N ALA A 300 -17.32 6.09 -9.28
CA ALA A 300 -16.68 5.45 -8.13
C ALA A 300 -15.26 4.95 -8.50
N VAL A 301 -15.08 4.38 -9.69
CA VAL A 301 -13.77 3.99 -10.23
C VAL A 301 -12.85 5.21 -10.33
N ALA A 302 -13.32 6.31 -10.89
CA ALA A 302 -12.56 7.54 -11.07
C ALA A 302 -12.20 8.18 -9.71
N ALA A 303 -13.13 8.20 -8.75
CA ALA A 303 -12.90 8.73 -7.41
C ALA A 303 -11.82 7.92 -6.66
N PHE A 304 -11.87 6.59 -6.75
CA PHE A 304 -10.87 5.74 -6.15
C PHE A 304 -9.49 5.91 -6.81
N ALA A 305 -9.43 6.00 -8.14
CA ALA A 305 -8.19 6.23 -8.88
C ALA A 305 -7.55 7.59 -8.55
N GLU A 306 -8.35 8.66 -8.44
CA GLU A 306 -7.85 9.99 -8.05
C GLU A 306 -7.40 10.02 -6.59
N SER A 307 -8.08 9.30 -5.70
CA SER A 307 -7.62 9.12 -4.33
C SER A 307 -6.25 8.40 -4.27
N LEU A 308 -6.05 7.35 -5.06
CA LEU A 308 -4.76 6.66 -5.19
C LEU A 308 -3.66 7.57 -5.76
N ARG A 309 -4.01 8.56 -6.57
CA ARG A 309 -3.06 9.58 -7.03
C ARG A 309 -2.65 10.50 -5.89
N LEU A 310 -3.61 11.03 -5.13
CA LEU A 310 -3.35 11.98 -4.05
C LEU A 310 -2.77 11.29 -2.80
N TYR A 311 -3.31 10.15 -2.42
CA TYR A 311 -2.90 9.41 -1.22
C TYR A 311 -2.56 7.96 -1.54
N PRO A 312 -1.48 7.71 -2.33
CA PRO A 312 -1.05 6.34 -2.63
C PRO A 312 -0.66 5.63 -1.34
N PRO A 313 -1.25 4.47 -1.00
CA PRO A 313 -0.89 3.75 0.23
C PRO A 313 0.60 3.46 0.31
N ALA A 314 1.21 2.97 -0.77
CA ALA A 314 2.67 2.81 -0.88
C ALA A 314 3.34 4.13 -1.30
N TRP A 315 3.41 5.07 -0.38
CA TRP A 315 3.88 6.44 -0.59
C TRP A 315 5.39 6.61 -0.76
N LEU A 316 6.17 5.58 -0.41
CA LEU A 316 7.63 5.57 -0.47
C LEU A 316 8.13 4.24 -1.03
N ILE A 317 8.98 4.30 -2.02
CA ILE A 317 9.67 3.17 -2.63
C ILE A 317 11.16 3.40 -2.53
N THR A 318 11.91 2.40 -2.03
CA THR A 318 13.36 2.47 -1.99
C THR A 318 13.99 1.36 -2.81
N ARG A 319 15.19 1.63 -3.34
CA ARG A 319 16.05 0.65 -4.01
C ARG A 319 17.50 0.88 -3.62
N GLU A 320 18.31 -0.16 -3.73
CA GLU A 320 19.76 -0.06 -3.66
C GLU A 320 20.35 -0.39 -5.03
N SER A 321 21.23 0.46 -5.54
CA SER A 321 21.94 0.18 -6.80
C SER A 321 22.98 -0.93 -6.60
N ILE A 322 23.09 -1.84 -7.56
CA ILE A 322 24.13 -2.88 -7.59
C ILE A 322 25.43 -2.27 -8.11
N ASP A 323 25.36 -1.73 -9.30
CA ASP A 323 26.44 -1.04 -10.00
C ASP A 323 26.16 0.46 -10.09
N GLY A 324 27.09 1.22 -10.67
CA GLY A 324 26.89 2.63 -10.96
C GLY A 324 25.79 2.86 -11.99
N ASP A 325 25.14 4.02 -11.91
CA ASP A 325 24.14 4.48 -12.89
C ASP A 325 24.23 6.01 -13.07
N GLU A 326 23.40 6.56 -13.95
CA GLU A 326 23.19 7.99 -14.11
C GLU A 326 21.71 8.31 -14.02
N LEU A 327 21.32 9.20 -13.10
CA LEU A 327 19.94 9.66 -12.90
C LEU A 327 19.89 11.18 -12.89
N CYS A 328 19.02 11.79 -13.66
CA CYS A 328 18.90 13.25 -13.81
C CYS A 328 20.24 13.95 -14.13
N GLY A 329 21.13 13.31 -14.91
CA GLY A 329 22.47 13.83 -15.22
C GLY A 329 23.48 13.73 -14.07
N VAL A 330 23.13 13.04 -12.98
CA VAL A 330 23.97 12.83 -11.81
C VAL A 330 24.50 11.39 -11.78
N SER A 331 25.82 11.24 -11.58
CA SER A 331 26.46 9.93 -11.41
C SER A 331 26.06 9.31 -10.06
N ILE A 332 25.50 8.10 -10.09
CA ILE A 332 25.08 7.31 -8.94
C ILE A 332 26.12 6.22 -8.68
N PRO A 333 26.85 6.27 -7.56
CA PRO A 333 27.79 5.21 -7.20
C PRO A 333 27.09 3.87 -6.94
N PRO A 334 27.81 2.74 -7.05
CA PRO A 334 27.33 1.45 -6.55
C PRO A 334 26.93 1.52 -5.07
N LYS A 335 25.96 0.68 -4.67
CA LYS A 335 25.45 0.62 -3.29
C LYS A 335 24.78 1.91 -2.80
N SER A 336 24.25 2.70 -3.73
CA SER A 336 23.48 3.90 -3.43
C SER A 336 22.04 3.57 -3.07
N LEU A 337 21.55 4.19 -2.00
CA LEU A 337 20.13 4.19 -1.66
C LEU A 337 19.38 5.19 -2.56
N ILE A 338 18.40 4.71 -3.29
CA ILE A 338 17.50 5.54 -4.11
C ILE A 338 16.13 5.59 -3.43
N ILE A 339 15.66 6.80 -3.17
CA ILE A 339 14.38 7.08 -2.50
C ILE A 339 13.45 7.71 -3.53
N MET A 340 12.30 7.11 -3.74
CA MET A 340 11.24 7.56 -4.66
C MET A 340 9.94 7.68 -3.89
N SER A 341 9.20 8.78 -4.10
CA SER A 341 7.92 8.98 -3.44
C SER A 341 6.79 9.10 -4.46
N PRO A 342 5.96 8.05 -4.65
CA PRO A 342 4.73 8.15 -5.43
C PRO A 342 3.86 9.33 -4.98
N TYR A 343 3.76 9.58 -3.68
CA TYR A 343 3.02 10.71 -3.11
C TYR A 343 3.47 12.07 -3.65
N LEU A 344 4.77 12.27 -3.91
CA LEU A 344 5.30 13.52 -4.49
C LEU A 344 5.25 13.49 -6.02
N LEU A 345 5.66 12.38 -6.63
CA LEU A 345 5.74 12.26 -8.08
C LEU A 345 4.36 12.47 -8.75
N GLN A 346 3.30 11.98 -8.11
CA GLN A 346 1.92 12.12 -8.56
C GLN A 346 1.33 13.52 -8.30
N ARG A 347 2.13 14.45 -7.74
CA ARG A 347 1.81 15.87 -7.51
C ARG A 347 2.72 16.84 -8.26
N THR A 348 3.45 16.35 -9.26
CA THR A 348 4.27 17.22 -10.11
C THR A 348 3.41 18.00 -11.11
N SER A 349 4.00 19.02 -11.76
CA SER A 349 3.34 19.84 -12.80
C SER A 349 2.91 19.06 -14.06
N ARG A 350 3.21 17.77 -14.16
CA ARG A 350 2.67 16.87 -15.19
C ARG A 350 1.16 16.62 -15.03
N TRP A 351 0.63 16.88 -13.84
CA TRP A 351 -0.78 16.88 -13.53
C TRP A 351 -1.30 18.33 -13.49
N ASP A 352 -2.36 18.63 -14.21
CA ASP A 352 -3.04 19.91 -14.07
C ASP A 352 -3.66 19.99 -12.67
N GLN A 353 -3.54 21.14 -11.98
CA GLN A 353 -4.00 21.33 -10.60
C GLN A 353 -3.63 20.12 -9.69
N PRO A 354 -2.33 19.84 -9.46
CA PRO A 354 -1.85 18.55 -8.95
C PRO A 354 -2.28 18.20 -7.53
N ASP A 355 -2.64 19.16 -6.71
CA ASP A 355 -3.09 18.96 -5.33
C ASP A 355 -4.63 18.89 -5.20
N GLU A 356 -5.38 19.17 -6.28
CA GLU A 356 -6.85 19.14 -6.29
C GLU A 356 -7.40 17.73 -6.56
N PHE A 357 -8.55 17.41 -5.94
CA PHE A 357 -9.29 16.18 -6.15
C PHE A 357 -10.24 16.31 -7.34
N ILE A 358 -9.81 15.87 -8.52
CA ILE A 358 -10.55 16.01 -9.78
C ILE A 358 -10.74 14.62 -10.41
N ILE A 359 -11.88 14.00 -10.15
CA ILE A 359 -12.18 12.63 -10.63
C ILE A 359 -12.30 12.54 -12.16
N ASP A 360 -12.66 13.64 -12.81
CA ASP A 360 -12.87 13.68 -14.27
C ASP A 360 -11.58 13.37 -15.07
N ARG A 361 -10.39 13.43 -14.43
CA ARG A 361 -9.13 12.97 -15.01
C ARG A 361 -9.16 11.49 -15.41
N PHE A 362 -9.92 10.69 -14.68
CA PHE A 362 -9.98 9.24 -14.84
C PHE A 362 -11.26 8.75 -15.53
N LEU A 363 -12.21 9.63 -15.88
CA LEU A 363 -13.42 9.25 -16.58
C LEU A 363 -13.20 8.96 -18.08
N SER A 364 -12.26 9.68 -18.69
CA SER A 364 -11.88 9.49 -20.10
C SER A 364 -10.59 8.70 -20.25
N ALA A 365 -10.07 8.17 -19.15
CA ALA A 365 -8.77 7.54 -19.12
C ALA A 365 -8.82 6.18 -19.81
N ASP A 366 -8.23 6.11 -20.99
CA ASP A 366 -7.75 4.86 -21.54
C ASP A 366 -6.88 4.14 -20.49
N SER A 367 -6.94 2.82 -20.42
CA SER A 367 -6.12 2.00 -19.52
C SER A 367 -4.61 2.30 -19.60
N SER A 368 -4.16 2.92 -20.70
CA SER A 368 -2.80 3.44 -20.87
C SER A 368 -2.44 4.54 -19.86
N GLN A 369 -3.40 5.34 -19.37
CA GLN A 369 -3.14 6.39 -18.37
C GLN A 369 -2.84 5.81 -16.99
N LEU A 370 -3.44 4.69 -16.64
CA LEU A 370 -3.15 3.96 -15.39
C LEU A 370 -1.79 3.23 -15.40
N ALA A 371 -1.15 3.15 -16.58
CA ALA A 371 0.18 2.54 -16.77
C ALA A 371 1.31 3.58 -16.93
N ARG A 372 1.04 4.86 -16.72
CA ARG A 372 2.02 5.95 -16.87
C ARG A 372 3.04 5.92 -15.74
N ALA A 373 4.26 6.30 -16.06
CA ALA A 373 5.34 6.40 -15.07
C ALA A 373 5.14 7.52 -14.04
N ASP A 374 4.21 8.45 -14.26
CA ASP A 374 3.77 9.49 -13.32
C ASP A 374 2.48 9.14 -12.55
N TYR A 375 1.98 7.90 -12.67
CA TYR A 375 0.91 7.33 -11.86
C TYR A 375 1.35 5.97 -11.29
N LEU A 376 1.81 5.97 -10.04
CA LEU A 376 2.57 4.88 -9.44
C LEU A 376 1.95 4.26 -8.17
N PRO A 377 0.61 4.24 -7.98
CA PRO A 377 0.07 3.68 -6.73
C PRO A 377 0.37 2.18 -6.58
N PHE A 378 0.65 1.48 -7.69
CA PHE A 378 0.98 0.06 -7.74
C PHE A 378 2.44 -0.22 -8.08
N GLY A 379 3.30 0.81 -8.12
CA GLY A 379 4.66 0.70 -8.61
C GLY A 379 4.73 0.50 -10.12
N LEU A 380 5.90 0.06 -10.62
CA LEU A 380 6.16 -0.07 -12.05
C LEU A 380 7.09 -1.25 -12.36
N GLY A 381 7.04 -1.73 -13.62
CA GLY A 381 7.92 -2.77 -14.15
C GLY A 381 7.63 -4.16 -13.59
N ALA A 382 8.63 -5.02 -13.57
CA ALA A 382 8.48 -6.43 -13.16
C ALA A 382 8.02 -6.59 -11.70
N ARG A 383 8.30 -5.62 -10.86
CA ARG A 383 7.94 -5.57 -9.43
C ARG A 383 6.59 -4.84 -9.16
N MET A 384 5.84 -4.52 -10.21
CA MET A 384 4.49 -3.96 -10.08
C MET A 384 3.61 -4.86 -9.20
N CYS A 385 2.70 -4.25 -8.45
CA CYS A 385 1.79 -4.97 -7.55
C CYS A 385 1.09 -6.13 -8.27
N ILE A 386 1.13 -7.31 -7.66
CA ILE A 386 0.49 -8.52 -8.20
C ILE A 386 -1.03 -8.44 -8.06
N GLY A 387 -1.52 -7.82 -6.98
CA GLY A 387 -2.94 -7.65 -6.67
C GLY A 387 -3.56 -6.37 -7.26
N ARG A 388 -2.91 -5.70 -8.22
CA ARG A 388 -3.40 -4.44 -8.81
C ARG A 388 -4.84 -4.53 -9.30
N ASP A 389 -5.13 -5.54 -10.11
CA ASP A 389 -6.45 -5.65 -10.76
C ASP A 389 -7.53 -6.02 -9.72
N MET A 390 -7.17 -6.78 -8.69
CA MET A 390 -8.03 -7.07 -7.53
C MET A 390 -8.35 -5.77 -6.76
N ALA A 391 -7.34 -4.96 -6.43
CA ALA A 391 -7.55 -3.71 -5.69
C ALA A 391 -8.36 -2.67 -6.48
N LEU A 392 -8.17 -2.63 -7.82
CA LEU A 392 -8.95 -1.76 -8.72
C LEU A 392 -10.40 -2.23 -8.92
N ALA A 393 -10.72 -3.47 -8.59
CA ALA A 393 -12.10 -3.96 -8.50
C ALA A 393 -12.66 -3.72 -7.09
N GLU A 394 -11.95 -4.14 -6.07
CA GLU A 394 -12.38 -4.12 -4.66
C GLU A 394 -12.71 -2.71 -4.17
N GLY A 395 -11.80 -1.75 -4.35
CA GLY A 395 -11.98 -0.40 -3.84
C GLY A 395 -13.24 0.30 -4.39
N PRO A 396 -13.41 0.40 -5.72
CA PRO A 396 -14.60 1.02 -6.30
C PRO A 396 -15.91 0.30 -5.97
N MET A 397 -15.92 -1.03 -5.99
CA MET A 397 -17.11 -1.82 -5.68
C MET A 397 -17.56 -1.63 -4.22
N LEU A 398 -16.63 -1.69 -3.26
CA LEU A 398 -16.92 -1.41 -1.85
C LEU A 398 -17.40 0.04 -1.67
N LEU A 399 -16.74 1.01 -2.29
CA LEU A 399 -17.15 2.41 -2.26
C LEU A 399 -18.58 2.60 -2.76
N ALA A 400 -18.91 2.06 -3.94
CA ALA A 400 -20.24 2.18 -4.54
C ALA A 400 -21.30 1.51 -3.67
N LYS A 401 -21.06 0.29 -3.17
CA LYS A 401 -21.99 -0.42 -2.27
C LYS A 401 -22.24 0.36 -0.98
N ILE A 402 -21.19 0.92 -0.36
CA ILE A 402 -21.30 1.74 0.85
C ILE A 402 -22.16 2.99 0.58
N LEU A 403 -21.87 3.74 -0.49
CA LEU A 403 -22.59 4.96 -0.83
C LEU A 403 -24.02 4.73 -1.36
N ARG A 404 -24.29 3.53 -1.88
CA ARG A 404 -25.65 3.10 -2.25
C ARG A 404 -26.51 2.91 -1.01
N ASP A 405 -25.98 2.22 -0.01
CA ASP A 405 -26.78 1.70 1.12
C ASP A 405 -26.77 2.60 2.35
N PHE A 406 -25.80 3.54 2.43
CA PHE A 406 -25.64 4.41 3.59
C PHE A 406 -25.41 5.88 3.24
N ASP A 407 -26.03 6.77 4.02
CA ASP A 407 -25.58 8.16 4.17
C ASP A 407 -24.49 8.20 5.23
N ILE A 408 -23.32 8.74 4.87
CA ILE A 408 -22.17 8.83 5.78
C ILE A 408 -22.10 10.25 6.32
N VAL A 409 -22.34 10.40 7.61
CA VAL A 409 -22.33 11.72 8.29
C VAL A 409 -21.16 11.75 9.26
N PRO A 410 -20.11 12.59 9.03
CA PRO A 410 -19.01 12.74 9.98
C PRO A 410 -19.50 13.12 11.37
N THR A 411 -19.02 12.42 12.40
CA THR A 411 -19.23 12.74 13.82
C THR A 411 -17.98 13.30 14.48
N SER A 412 -16.85 13.30 13.74
CA SER A 412 -15.63 14.02 14.07
C SER A 412 -15.27 15.01 12.97
N ASP A 413 -14.34 15.94 13.22
CA ASP A 413 -13.86 16.85 12.19
C ASP A 413 -12.96 16.13 11.19
N TRP A 414 -13.38 16.09 9.91
CA TRP A 414 -12.63 15.49 8.79
C TRP A 414 -11.88 16.53 7.95
N SER A 415 -12.05 17.82 8.24
CA SER A 415 -11.38 18.88 7.50
C SER A 415 -9.88 18.93 7.81
N ASN A 416 -9.05 19.13 6.80
CA ASN A 416 -7.59 19.27 6.97
C ASN A 416 -6.95 18.11 7.76
N VAL A 417 -7.40 16.88 7.54
CA VAL A 417 -6.78 15.71 8.12
C VAL A 417 -5.41 15.52 7.49
N GLY A 418 -4.34 15.67 8.30
CA GLY A 418 -2.97 15.43 7.85
C GLY A 418 -2.67 13.95 7.66
N VAL A 419 -1.51 13.66 7.07
CA VAL A 419 -1.03 12.30 6.86
C VAL A 419 -0.07 11.86 7.96
N THR A 420 -0.24 10.65 8.45
CA THR A 420 0.75 9.94 9.26
C THR A 420 1.46 8.93 8.38
N PRO A 421 2.72 9.17 7.98
CA PRO A 421 3.46 8.25 7.14
C PRO A 421 3.93 7.04 7.95
N SER A 422 3.26 5.92 7.74
CA SER A 422 3.61 4.59 8.22
C SER A 422 4.15 3.75 7.06
N VAL A 423 3.91 2.44 7.04
CA VAL A 423 4.11 1.61 5.84
C VAL A 423 3.11 2.04 4.77
N THR A 424 1.88 2.35 5.18
CA THR A 424 0.85 3.02 4.39
C THR A 424 0.58 4.43 4.95
N LEU A 425 -0.16 5.25 4.21
CA LEU A 425 -0.58 6.58 4.66
C LEU A 425 -1.85 6.48 5.52
N HIS A 426 -1.78 6.95 6.75
CA HIS A 426 -2.94 7.03 7.66
C HIS A 426 -3.34 8.47 7.95
N PRO A 427 -4.61 8.70 8.31
CA PRO A 427 -5.02 9.97 8.92
C PRO A 427 -4.26 10.25 10.22
N THR A 428 -4.01 11.53 10.52
CA THR A 428 -3.36 11.95 11.79
C THR A 428 -4.25 11.78 13.01
N ARG A 429 -5.56 11.63 12.81
CA ARG A 429 -6.58 11.45 13.84
C ARG A 429 -7.68 10.50 13.39
N PRO A 430 -8.41 9.85 14.31
CA PRO A 430 -9.56 9.02 13.96
C PRO A 430 -10.62 9.80 13.19
N MET A 431 -11.19 9.16 12.18
CA MET A 431 -12.26 9.69 11.36
C MET A 431 -13.55 8.93 11.69
N ASN A 432 -14.34 9.48 12.62
CA ASN A 432 -15.59 8.86 13.02
C ASN A 432 -16.76 9.38 12.18
N ALA A 433 -17.67 8.50 11.82
CA ALA A 433 -18.88 8.83 11.09
C ALA A 433 -20.06 7.97 11.55
N LYS A 434 -21.25 8.50 11.37
CA LYS A 434 -22.50 7.76 11.47
C LYS A 434 -22.92 7.26 10.09
N PHE A 435 -23.09 5.95 9.97
CA PHE A 435 -23.64 5.29 8.80
C PHE A 435 -25.16 5.16 8.96
N THR A 436 -25.91 5.99 8.25
CA THR A 436 -27.37 5.98 8.28
C THR A 436 -27.89 5.19 7.09
N PRO A 437 -28.59 4.07 7.27
CA PRO A 437 -29.15 3.31 6.16
C PRO A 437 -30.08 4.19 5.31
N VAL A 438 -29.93 4.10 3.99
CA VAL A 438 -30.82 4.78 3.04
C VAL A 438 -32.18 4.07 3.08
N SER A 439 -33.25 4.83 3.22
CA SER A 439 -34.62 4.29 3.14
C SER A 439 -34.91 3.93 1.69
N ASN A 440 -35.32 2.69 1.44
CA ASN A 440 -35.79 2.22 0.14
C ASN A 440 -37.08 2.92 -0.28
#